data_b9d0f8dcba70633be60951a828f16751
#
_entry.id   b9d0f8dcba70633be60951a828f16751
#
_cell.length_a   1.000
_cell.length_b   1.000
_cell.length_c   1.000
_cell.angle_alpha   90.00
_cell.angle_beta   90.00
_cell.angle_gamma   90.00
#
_symmetry.space_group_name_H-M   'P 1'
#
loop_
_entity.id
_entity.type
_entity.pdbx_description
1 polymer ?
#
loop_
_entity_poly.entity_id
_entity_poly.type
_entity_poly.pdbx_seq_one_letter_code
_entity_poly.pdbx_strand_id
1 'polypeptide(L)'
;DSGLNDNLNGVERPVTFDIPDVAANGQVVHSLAKWKRLALKRYEFNVGKGLFTDMNAIRRDEEVDNLHSVYVDQWDWEKVISREDRNVNFLKQTVRAIVGAVVETNEALQIAFPSLHTKLEREVYFVTTQELEDRWPDLTPKEREHAICREHHTVFLMQIGDNLKRSGKPHDGRAPDYDDWSLNGDILLYNPVLDSSFEISSMGIRVDEAAMDYQLNARGCNDRRELPFHKMLLNGELPLTIGGGIGQSRLCMIMIGTCHIGEVQASLWDKETELSLIHISEPTRP
;
A
#
# COMPACT_ATOMS: atom_id res chain seq x y z
N ASP A 1 16.47 7.43 17.05
CA ASP A 1 15.49 7.23 15.98
C ASP A 1 16.06 7.77 14.67
N SER A 2 16.02 6.96 13.60
CA SER A 2 16.56 7.31 12.28
C SER A 2 15.53 7.98 11.36
N GLY A 3 14.26 7.89 11.71
CA GLY A 3 13.16 8.29 10.85
C GLY A 3 12.87 7.33 9.68
N LEU A 4 13.51 6.15 9.67
CA LEU A 4 13.37 5.19 8.57
C LEU A 4 12.18 4.24 8.73
N ASN A 5 11.77 3.92 9.97
CA ASN A 5 10.57 3.13 10.17
C ASN A 5 9.34 4.00 9.86
N ASP A 6 8.33 3.36 9.31
CA ASP A 6 7.12 4.01 8.85
C ASP A 6 5.99 3.73 9.85
N ASN A 7 5.23 4.76 10.20
CA ASN A 7 4.07 4.61 11.08
C ASN A 7 2.77 4.51 10.27
N LEU A 8 2.83 4.17 8.99
CA LEU A 8 1.70 4.02 8.08
C LEU A 8 0.78 5.25 8.07
N ASN A 9 -0.26 5.25 8.91
CA ASN A 9 -1.17 6.40 9.09
C ASN A 9 -0.62 7.45 10.07
N GLY A 10 0.52 7.16 10.72
CA GLY A 10 1.19 8.06 11.66
C GLY A 10 0.94 7.76 13.13
N VAL A 11 0.21 6.70 13.46
CA VAL A 11 -0.21 6.35 14.83
C VAL A 11 0.18 4.92 15.26
N GLU A 12 0.51 4.05 14.32
CA GLU A 12 0.83 2.65 14.58
C GLU A 12 2.13 2.50 15.36
N ARG A 13 2.09 1.60 16.35
CA ARG A 13 3.21 1.32 17.22
C ARG A 13 4.02 0.14 16.69
N PRO A 14 5.36 0.24 16.59
CA PRO A 14 6.19 -0.89 16.20
C PRO A 14 6.22 -1.98 17.28
N VAL A 15 6.43 -3.22 16.86
CA VAL A 15 6.85 -4.29 17.76
C VAL A 15 8.32 -4.06 18.10
N THR A 16 8.62 -3.93 19.39
CA THR A 16 9.98 -3.70 19.90
C THR A 16 10.50 -4.92 20.65
N PHE A 17 11.81 -5.11 20.61
CA PHE A 17 12.51 -6.16 21.35
C PHE A 17 13.90 -5.66 21.74
N ASP A 18 14.45 -6.18 22.84
CA ASP A 18 15.80 -5.86 23.27
C ASP A 18 16.85 -6.65 22.48
N ILE A 19 18.00 -6.05 22.29
CA ILE A 19 19.18 -6.66 21.67
C ILE A 19 20.35 -6.54 22.66
N PRO A 20 20.54 -7.54 23.54
CA PRO A 20 21.52 -7.44 24.63
C PRO A 20 22.95 -7.17 24.18
N ASP A 21 23.40 -7.80 23.08
CA ASP A 21 24.79 -7.70 22.60
C ASP A 21 25.15 -6.28 22.11
N VAL A 22 24.18 -5.48 21.73
CA VAL A 22 24.40 -4.09 21.29
C VAL A 22 23.82 -3.07 22.26
N ALA A 23 23.28 -3.52 23.40
CA ALA A 23 22.64 -2.70 24.43
C ALA A 23 21.61 -1.69 23.84
N ALA A 24 20.81 -2.14 22.89
CA ALA A 24 19.83 -1.32 22.18
C ALA A 24 18.50 -2.08 21.99
N ASN A 25 17.45 -1.34 21.63
CA ASN A 25 16.18 -1.92 21.22
C ASN A 25 16.06 -1.94 19.70
N GLY A 26 15.61 -3.07 19.15
CA GLY A 26 15.21 -3.23 17.76
C GLY A 26 13.71 -2.94 17.57
N GLN A 27 13.34 -2.65 16.35
CA GLN A 27 11.94 -2.53 15.93
C GLN A 27 11.71 -3.38 14.70
N VAL A 28 10.59 -4.13 14.66
CA VAL A 28 10.11 -4.75 13.44
C VAL A 28 9.55 -3.64 12.54
N VAL A 29 9.92 -3.64 11.28
CA VAL A 29 9.47 -2.62 10.34
C VAL A 29 7.98 -2.76 10.03
N HIS A 30 7.31 -1.64 9.78
CA HIS A 30 5.97 -1.61 9.19
C HIS A 30 6.03 -1.54 7.66
N SER A 31 7.07 -0.89 7.13
CA SER A 31 7.33 -0.71 5.70
C SER A 31 8.80 -0.41 5.49
N LEU A 32 9.29 -0.64 4.28
CA LEU A 32 10.66 -0.31 3.85
C LEU A 32 10.71 0.92 2.90
N ALA A 33 9.63 1.69 2.78
CA ALA A 33 9.53 2.79 1.82
C ALA A 33 10.70 3.79 1.96
N LYS A 34 10.90 4.35 3.15
CA LYS A 34 11.99 5.33 3.40
C LYS A 34 13.38 4.70 3.32
N TRP A 35 13.53 3.46 3.80
CA TRP A 35 14.80 2.74 3.69
C TRP A 35 15.20 2.49 2.24
N LYS A 36 14.26 2.08 1.37
CA LYS A 36 14.54 1.84 -0.05
C LYS A 36 15.06 3.09 -0.75
N ARG A 37 14.43 4.25 -0.50
CA ARG A 37 14.90 5.53 -1.04
C ARG A 37 16.33 5.87 -0.60
N LEU A 38 16.65 5.65 0.68
CA LEU A 38 18.00 5.81 1.20
C LEU A 38 18.99 4.81 0.57
N ALA A 39 18.56 3.56 0.34
CA ALA A 39 19.37 2.54 -0.32
C ALA A 39 19.68 2.92 -1.77
N LEU A 40 18.70 3.44 -2.52
CA LEU A 40 18.92 3.92 -3.90
C LEU A 40 19.98 5.02 -3.96
N LYS A 41 20.01 5.96 -2.98
CA LYS A 41 21.10 6.91 -2.85
C LYS A 41 22.42 6.23 -2.51
N ARG A 42 22.43 5.39 -1.47
CA ARG A 42 23.64 4.73 -0.97
C ARG A 42 24.36 3.91 -2.02
N TYR A 43 23.58 3.23 -2.88
CA TYR A 43 24.09 2.36 -3.94
C TYR A 43 24.12 3.06 -5.31
N GLU A 44 23.95 4.38 -5.36
CA GLU A 44 24.08 5.23 -6.55
C GLU A 44 23.26 4.77 -7.76
N PHE A 45 21.99 4.45 -7.54
CA PHE A 45 21.10 4.04 -8.61
C PHE A 45 20.81 5.18 -9.59
N ASN A 46 20.93 4.89 -10.88
CA ASN A 46 20.61 5.85 -11.94
C ASN A 46 19.10 5.99 -12.17
N VAL A 47 18.68 7.12 -12.77
CA VAL A 47 17.30 7.34 -13.22
C VAL A 47 16.81 6.18 -14.07
N GLY A 48 15.59 5.72 -13.83
CA GLY A 48 14.98 4.57 -14.49
C GLY A 48 15.34 3.21 -13.88
N LYS A 49 16.28 3.16 -12.92
CA LYS A 49 16.65 1.95 -12.18
C LYS A 49 16.01 1.97 -10.79
N GLY A 50 15.83 0.79 -10.23
CA GLY A 50 15.19 0.63 -8.93
C GLY A 50 15.58 -0.67 -8.25
N LEU A 51 15.06 -0.87 -7.07
CA LEU A 51 15.18 -2.10 -6.30
C LEU A 51 13.79 -2.58 -5.85
N PHE A 52 13.68 -3.84 -5.55
CA PHE A 52 12.55 -4.40 -4.81
C PHE A 52 13.05 -5.23 -3.63
N THR A 53 12.20 -5.41 -2.66
CA THR A 53 12.46 -6.25 -1.49
C THR A 53 11.29 -7.21 -1.30
N ASP A 54 11.58 -8.39 -0.81
CA ASP A 54 10.60 -9.30 -0.22
C ASP A 54 10.46 -8.90 1.24
N MET A 55 9.50 -8.01 1.52
CA MET A 55 9.32 -7.42 2.84
C MET A 55 8.36 -8.25 3.68
N ASN A 56 8.78 -8.50 4.93
CA ASN A 56 7.96 -9.09 5.96
C ASN A 56 7.83 -8.09 7.13
N ALA A 57 6.60 -7.77 7.50
CA ALA A 57 6.29 -6.82 8.56
C ALA A 57 5.34 -7.42 9.59
N ILE A 58 5.35 -6.84 10.80
CA ILE A 58 4.38 -7.15 11.84
C ILE A 58 3.69 -5.85 12.24
N ARG A 59 2.38 -5.79 12.05
CA ARG A 59 1.52 -4.67 12.39
C ARG A 59 0.70 -5.04 13.63
N ARG A 60 1.25 -4.76 14.81
CA ARG A 60 0.67 -5.19 16.10
C ARG A 60 -0.68 -4.57 16.41
N ASP A 61 -0.99 -3.42 15.85
CA ASP A 61 -2.23 -2.66 16.08
C ASP A 61 -3.25 -2.87 14.94
N GLU A 62 -3.02 -3.84 14.04
CA GLU A 62 -3.93 -4.18 12.95
C GLU A 62 -5.21 -4.81 13.49
N GLU A 63 -6.34 -4.36 13.02
CA GLU A 63 -7.63 -5.01 13.24
C GLU A 63 -7.73 -6.22 12.30
N VAL A 64 -7.73 -7.41 12.88
CA VAL A 64 -7.73 -8.67 12.13
C VAL A 64 -9.12 -8.97 11.60
N ASP A 65 -9.21 -9.19 10.30
CA ASP A 65 -10.44 -9.59 9.62
C ASP A 65 -10.13 -10.57 8.48
N ASN A 66 -11.06 -10.78 7.56
CA ASN A 66 -10.84 -11.67 6.42
C ASN A 66 -9.83 -11.15 5.38
N LEU A 67 -9.44 -9.88 5.42
CA LEU A 67 -8.47 -9.24 4.52
C LEU A 67 -7.19 -8.79 5.21
N HIS A 68 -7.21 -8.66 6.54
CA HIS A 68 -6.13 -8.09 7.35
C HIS A 68 -5.59 -9.10 8.33
N SER A 69 -4.30 -9.15 8.47
CA SER A 69 -3.54 -9.99 9.38
C SER A 69 -2.45 -9.16 10.07
N VAL A 70 -2.04 -9.55 11.26
CA VAL A 70 -0.90 -8.94 11.95
C VAL A 70 0.41 -9.12 11.18
N TYR A 71 0.54 -10.18 10.38
CA TYR A 71 1.67 -10.41 9.50
C TYR A 71 1.37 -9.88 8.10
N VAL A 72 2.30 -9.12 7.55
CA VAL A 72 2.17 -8.50 6.23
C VAL A 72 3.39 -8.85 5.39
N ASP A 73 3.13 -9.39 4.21
CA ASP A 73 4.12 -9.73 3.19
C ASP A 73 3.89 -8.88 1.93
N GLN A 74 4.92 -8.20 1.47
CA GLN A 74 4.82 -7.32 0.30
C GLN A 74 6.06 -7.45 -0.58
N TRP A 75 5.87 -7.39 -1.91
CA TRP A 75 6.91 -6.96 -2.81
C TRP A 75 6.96 -5.45 -2.79
N ASP A 76 7.88 -4.95 -2.00
CA ASP A 76 8.13 -3.52 -1.85
C ASP A 76 9.13 -3.06 -2.90
N TRP A 77 8.78 -2.11 -3.73
CA TRP A 77 9.63 -1.62 -4.81
C TRP A 77 9.83 -0.11 -4.75
N GLU A 78 10.94 0.37 -5.29
CA GLU A 78 11.27 1.79 -5.37
C GLU A 78 12.14 2.02 -6.60
N LYS A 79 11.85 3.06 -7.40
CA LYS A 79 12.54 3.40 -8.65
C LYS A 79 12.93 4.87 -8.66
N VAL A 80 14.17 5.18 -9.06
CA VAL A 80 14.63 6.56 -9.27
C VAL A 80 13.97 7.12 -10.52
N ILE A 81 13.42 8.33 -10.40
CA ILE A 81 12.77 9.07 -11.50
C ILE A 81 13.44 10.42 -11.72
N SER A 82 13.25 10.99 -12.89
CA SER A 82 13.66 12.37 -13.16
C SER A 82 12.66 13.38 -12.58
N ARG A 83 13.02 14.66 -12.59
CA ARG A 83 12.10 15.72 -12.15
C ARG A 83 10.93 15.88 -13.14
N GLU A 84 11.17 15.63 -14.41
CA GLU A 84 10.17 15.66 -15.48
C GLU A 84 9.13 14.55 -15.32
N ASP A 85 9.52 13.40 -14.74
CA ASP A 85 8.63 12.27 -14.46
C ASP A 85 7.72 12.52 -13.24
N ARG A 86 7.96 13.57 -12.46
CA ARG A 86 7.18 13.89 -11.27
C ARG A 86 5.84 14.51 -11.64
N ASN A 87 4.95 13.72 -12.23
CA ASN A 87 3.63 14.15 -12.68
C ASN A 87 2.60 13.01 -12.71
N VAL A 88 1.32 13.37 -12.78
CA VAL A 88 0.19 12.42 -12.77
C VAL A 88 0.23 11.47 -13.98
N ASN A 89 0.70 11.91 -15.14
CA ASN A 89 0.73 11.04 -16.33
C ASN A 89 1.73 9.90 -16.16
N PHE A 90 2.91 10.19 -15.60
CA PHE A 90 3.90 9.16 -15.27
C PHE A 90 3.39 8.18 -14.22
N LEU A 91 2.71 8.69 -13.17
CA LEU A 91 2.04 7.86 -12.16
C LEU A 91 1.03 6.91 -12.83
N LYS A 92 0.13 7.43 -13.67
CA LYS A 92 -0.87 6.64 -14.40
C LYS A 92 -0.25 5.58 -15.33
N GLN A 93 0.85 5.91 -16.00
CA GLN A 93 1.59 4.93 -16.83
C GLN A 93 2.15 3.80 -15.99
N THR A 94 2.74 4.11 -14.84
CA THR A 94 3.29 3.12 -13.91
C THR A 94 2.19 2.20 -13.38
N VAL A 95 1.04 2.74 -13.00
CA VAL A 95 -0.11 1.96 -12.55
C VAL A 95 -0.59 0.99 -13.63
N ARG A 96 -0.74 1.47 -14.88
CA ARG A 96 -1.15 0.59 -16.00
C ARG A 96 -0.15 -0.55 -16.25
N ALA A 97 1.14 -0.29 -16.07
CA ALA A 97 2.17 -1.32 -16.21
C ALA A 97 2.06 -2.40 -15.11
N ILE A 98 1.83 -1.98 -13.86
CA ILE A 98 1.63 -2.89 -12.74
C ILE A 98 0.37 -3.73 -12.93
N VAL A 99 -0.77 -3.10 -13.23
CA VAL A 99 -2.04 -3.80 -13.49
C VAL A 99 -1.89 -4.76 -14.68
N GLY A 100 -1.19 -4.34 -15.74
CA GLY A 100 -0.88 -5.21 -16.88
C GLY A 100 -0.15 -6.48 -16.45
N ALA A 101 0.89 -6.37 -15.62
CA ALA A 101 1.66 -7.51 -15.11
C ALA A 101 0.80 -8.42 -14.21
N VAL A 102 -0.07 -7.85 -13.38
CA VAL A 102 -1.00 -8.61 -12.52
C VAL A 102 -1.99 -9.42 -13.38
N VAL A 103 -2.57 -8.81 -14.41
CA VAL A 103 -3.50 -9.49 -15.33
C VAL A 103 -2.80 -10.60 -16.10
N GLU A 104 -1.61 -10.35 -16.66
CA GLU A 104 -0.81 -11.37 -17.36
C GLU A 104 -0.44 -12.55 -16.45
N THR A 105 -0.13 -12.28 -15.19
CA THR A 105 0.13 -13.32 -14.19
C THR A 105 -1.12 -14.16 -13.95
N ASN A 106 -2.27 -13.53 -13.80
CA ASN A 106 -3.55 -14.23 -13.61
C ASN A 106 -3.91 -15.10 -14.83
N GLU A 107 -3.73 -14.59 -16.04
CA GLU A 107 -3.93 -15.35 -17.30
C GLU A 107 -2.99 -16.57 -17.36
N ALA A 108 -1.71 -16.41 -17.01
CA ALA A 108 -0.74 -17.50 -16.97
C ALA A 108 -1.11 -18.58 -15.93
N LEU A 109 -1.61 -18.15 -14.75
CA LEU A 109 -2.10 -19.08 -13.72
C LEU A 109 -3.30 -19.89 -14.22
N GLN A 110 -4.24 -19.29 -14.94
CA GLN A 110 -5.42 -20.01 -15.48
C GLN A 110 -5.03 -21.01 -16.58
N ILE A 111 -3.99 -20.73 -17.34
CA ILE A 111 -3.45 -21.71 -18.30
C ILE A 111 -2.87 -22.91 -17.55
N ALA A 112 -2.11 -22.67 -16.47
CA ALA A 112 -1.50 -23.74 -15.66
C ALA A 112 -2.53 -24.49 -14.80
N PHE A 113 -3.54 -23.78 -14.30
CA PHE A 113 -4.57 -24.29 -13.40
C PHE A 113 -5.98 -23.93 -13.91
N PRO A 114 -6.54 -24.70 -14.87
CA PRO A 114 -7.81 -24.36 -15.53
C PRO A 114 -9.04 -24.30 -14.61
N SER A 115 -8.93 -24.74 -13.36
CA SER A 115 -9.98 -24.61 -12.34
C SER A 115 -10.08 -23.21 -11.73
N LEU A 116 -9.09 -22.35 -11.96
CA LEU A 116 -9.13 -20.95 -11.52
C LEU A 116 -9.91 -20.10 -12.54
N HIS A 117 -10.86 -19.31 -12.07
CA HIS A 117 -11.79 -18.58 -12.94
C HIS A 117 -11.83 -17.07 -12.66
N THR A 118 -10.97 -16.54 -11.80
CA THR A 118 -10.94 -15.12 -11.46
C THR A 118 -10.63 -14.30 -12.71
N LYS A 119 -11.48 -13.34 -13.03
CA LYS A 119 -11.27 -12.39 -14.13
C LYS A 119 -10.80 -11.06 -13.58
N LEU A 120 -9.66 -10.58 -14.06
CA LEU A 120 -9.12 -9.26 -13.75
C LEU A 120 -9.14 -8.39 -15.02
N GLU A 121 -9.57 -7.15 -14.87
CA GLU A 121 -9.66 -6.21 -15.99
C GLU A 121 -8.39 -5.38 -16.12
N ARG A 122 -7.86 -5.28 -17.34
CA ARG A 122 -6.64 -4.52 -17.65
C ARG A 122 -6.88 -3.00 -17.70
N GLU A 123 -8.08 -2.59 -18.05
CA GLU A 123 -8.42 -1.17 -18.12
C GLU A 123 -8.56 -0.59 -16.72
N VAL A 124 -7.79 0.47 -16.43
CA VAL A 124 -7.78 1.12 -15.13
C VAL A 124 -8.62 2.38 -15.17
N TYR A 125 -9.62 2.46 -14.32
CA TYR A 125 -10.37 3.68 -14.07
C TYR A 125 -9.65 4.54 -13.03
N PHE A 126 -9.33 5.78 -13.38
CA PHE A 126 -8.63 6.73 -12.51
C PHE A 126 -9.61 7.73 -11.93
N VAL A 127 -9.67 7.82 -10.62
CA VAL A 127 -10.57 8.73 -9.89
C VAL A 127 -9.84 9.28 -8.66
N THR A 128 -10.14 10.51 -8.29
CA THR A 128 -9.63 11.12 -7.06
C THR A 128 -10.58 10.89 -5.89
N THR A 129 -10.03 10.94 -4.69
CA THR A 129 -10.83 10.87 -3.44
C THR A 129 -11.87 11.98 -3.37
N GLN A 130 -11.56 13.18 -3.91
CA GLN A 130 -12.52 14.29 -3.96
C GLN A 130 -13.68 14.01 -4.92
N GLU A 131 -13.40 13.45 -6.12
CA GLU A 131 -14.47 13.07 -7.06
C GLU A 131 -15.41 12.02 -6.47
N LEU A 132 -14.89 11.08 -5.65
CA LEU A 132 -15.74 10.12 -4.94
C LEU A 132 -16.60 10.79 -3.86
N GLU A 133 -16.04 11.73 -3.10
CA GLU A 133 -16.82 12.50 -2.12
C GLU A 133 -17.92 13.33 -2.80
N ASP A 134 -17.60 13.99 -3.90
CA ASP A 134 -18.56 14.82 -4.66
C ASP A 134 -19.69 13.97 -5.24
N ARG A 135 -19.37 12.74 -5.69
CA ARG A 135 -20.33 11.81 -6.28
C ARG A 135 -21.23 11.15 -5.23
N TRP A 136 -20.67 10.74 -4.10
CA TRP A 136 -21.37 10.06 -3.01
C TRP A 136 -21.07 10.70 -1.66
N PRO A 137 -21.59 11.90 -1.41
CA PRO A 137 -21.23 12.68 -0.22
C PRO A 137 -21.66 12.03 1.11
N ASP A 138 -22.69 11.21 1.08
CA ASP A 138 -23.26 10.59 2.27
C ASP A 138 -22.70 9.20 2.58
N LEU A 139 -21.92 8.62 1.64
CA LEU A 139 -21.24 7.35 1.87
C LEU A 139 -19.92 7.55 2.63
N THR A 140 -19.56 6.57 3.44
CA THR A 140 -18.24 6.49 4.04
C THR A 140 -17.14 6.28 2.97
N PRO A 141 -15.87 6.58 3.26
CA PRO A 141 -14.77 6.32 2.34
C PRO A 141 -14.77 4.89 1.78
N LYS A 142 -14.96 3.90 2.64
CA LYS A 142 -14.96 2.48 2.23
C LYS A 142 -16.15 2.11 1.36
N GLU A 143 -17.33 2.64 1.65
CA GLU A 143 -18.52 2.45 0.80
C GLU A 143 -18.34 3.08 -0.58
N ARG A 144 -17.64 4.24 -0.68
CA ARG A 144 -17.29 4.87 -1.95
C ARG A 144 -16.35 4.00 -2.78
N GLU A 145 -15.35 3.38 -2.15
CA GLU A 145 -14.44 2.43 -2.80
C GLU A 145 -15.21 1.21 -3.31
N HIS A 146 -16.11 0.64 -2.51
CA HIS A 146 -16.95 -0.49 -2.94
C HIS A 146 -17.82 -0.11 -4.11
N ALA A 147 -18.47 1.05 -4.09
CA ALA A 147 -19.35 1.53 -5.14
C ALA A 147 -18.59 1.71 -6.46
N ILE A 148 -17.44 2.37 -6.45
CA ILE A 148 -16.66 2.60 -7.68
C ILE A 148 -16.07 1.31 -8.25
N CYS A 149 -15.63 0.38 -7.38
CA CYS A 149 -15.09 -0.91 -7.83
C CYS A 149 -16.15 -1.84 -8.42
N ARG A 150 -17.41 -1.75 -7.99
CA ARG A 150 -18.52 -2.46 -8.63
C ARG A 150 -18.82 -1.94 -10.04
N GLU A 151 -18.55 -0.67 -10.32
CA GLU A 151 -18.76 -0.09 -11.65
C GLU A 151 -17.58 -0.33 -12.60
N HIS A 152 -16.35 -0.30 -12.10
CA HIS A 152 -15.14 -0.25 -12.93
C HIS A 152 -14.11 -1.34 -12.63
N HIS A 153 -14.42 -2.33 -11.84
CA HIS A 153 -13.64 -3.52 -11.46
C HIS A 153 -12.13 -3.31 -11.18
N THR A 154 -11.43 -2.45 -11.91
CA THR A 154 -10.03 -2.06 -11.68
C THR A 154 -9.95 -0.54 -11.56
N VAL A 155 -9.65 -0.06 -10.39
CA VAL A 155 -9.65 1.38 -10.05
C VAL A 155 -8.29 1.78 -9.48
N PHE A 156 -7.81 2.95 -9.88
CA PHE A 156 -6.73 3.62 -9.15
C PHE A 156 -7.31 4.86 -8.46
N LEU A 157 -7.44 4.76 -7.15
CA LEU A 157 -7.94 5.84 -6.30
C LEU A 157 -6.81 6.78 -5.94
N MET A 158 -6.86 8.01 -6.45
CA MET A 158 -5.78 8.99 -6.37
C MET A 158 -5.99 10.02 -5.26
N GLN A 159 -4.90 10.66 -4.85
CA GLN A 159 -4.86 11.83 -3.96
C GLN A 159 -5.41 11.52 -2.56
N ILE A 160 -4.78 10.52 -1.93
CA ILE A 160 -5.10 10.10 -0.57
C ILE A 160 -4.16 10.81 0.40
N GLY A 161 -4.71 11.38 1.47
CA GLY A 161 -3.95 11.98 2.57
C GLY A 161 -4.39 13.40 2.93
N ASP A 162 -4.73 14.24 1.97
CA ASP A 162 -5.21 15.59 2.27
C ASP A 162 -6.69 15.62 2.65
N ASN A 163 -7.12 16.70 3.30
CA ASN A 163 -8.51 16.87 3.70
C ASN A 163 -9.40 17.14 2.49
N LEU A 164 -10.51 16.43 2.40
CA LEU A 164 -11.54 16.63 1.40
C LEU A 164 -12.34 17.91 1.68
N LYS A 165 -12.82 18.56 0.63
CA LYS A 165 -13.44 19.89 0.72
C LYS A 165 -14.76 19.93 1.48
N ARG A 166 -15.57 18.87 1.37
CA ARG A 166 -16.90 18.83 1.99
C ARG A 166 -16.83 18.34 3.42
N SER A 167 -16.19 17.22 3.68
CA SER A 167 -16.09 16.61 5.01
C SER A 167 -15.07 17.31 5.91
N GLY A 168 -14.08 17.98 5.32
CA GLY A 168 -12.93 18.54 6.05
C GLY A 168 -12.02 17.46 6.66
N LYS A 169 -12.17 16.19 6.22
CA LYS A 169 -11.39 15.04 6.68
C LYS A 169 -10.74 14.36 5.49
N PRO A 170 -9.62 13.66 5.67
CA PRO A 170 -9.05 12.87 4.59
C PRO A 170 -9.96 11.67 4.26
N HIS A 171 -9.84 11.17 3.04
CA HIS A 171 -10.49 9.91 2.64
C HIS A 171 -9.97 8.76 3.48
N ASP A 172 -8.65 8.68 3.59
CA ASP A 172 -7.94 7.74 4.45
C ASP A 172 -6.66 8.38 5.02
N GLY A 173 -6.12 7.79 6.09
CA GLY A 173 -4.87 8.22 6.69
C GLY A 173 -3.67 7.93 5.79
N ARG A 174 -2.72 8.87 5.72
CA ARG A 174 -1.40 8.67 5.09
C ARG A 174 -0.34 9.38 5.92
N ALA A 175 0.78 8.71 6.16
CA ALA A 175 1.94 9.35 6.75
C ALA A 175 2.43 10.51 5.87
N PRO A 176 2.92 11.60 6.47
CA PRO A 176 3.26 12.81 5.72
C PRO A 176 4.64 12.75 5.04
N ASP A 177 5.40 11.66 5.20
CA ASP A 177 6.83 11.66 4.99
C ASP A 177 7.36 10.61 4.01
N TYR A 178 6.48 10.01 3.18
CA TYR A 178 6.93 9.16 2.08
C TYR A 178 6.21 9.43 0.75
N ASP A 179 4.89 9.33 0.63
CA ASP A 179 4.16 9.63 -0.60
C ASP A 179 3.71 11.09 -0.67
N ASP A 180 3.87 11.70 -1.84
CA ASP A 180 3.21 12.97 -2.15
C ASP A 180 1.70 12.74 -2.30
N TRP A 181 0.90 13.34 -1.43
CA TRP A 181 -0.55 13.14 -1.42
C TRP A 181 -1.26 13.60 -2.70
N SER A 182 -0.63 14.46 -3.49
CA SER A 182 -1.14 14.86 -4.80
C SER A 182 -0.80 13.86 -5.93
N LEU A 183 0.16 12.95 -5.68
CA LEU A 183 0.76 12.04 -6.66
C LEU A 183 0.83 10.59 -6.15
N ASN A 184 -0.11 10.20 -5.31
CA ASN A 184 -0.24 8.85 -4.77
C ASN A 184 -1.61 8.24 -5.08
N GLY A 185 -1.78 6.99 -4.69
CA GLY A 185 -3.06 6.31 -4.71
C GLY A 185 -2.94 4.81 -4.46
N ASP A 186 -4.11 4.17 -4.44
CA ASP A 186 -4.25 2.75 -4.22
C ASP A 186 -4.83 2.05 -5.45
N ILE A 187 -4.26 0.91 -5.81
CA ILE A 187 -4.82 0.02 -6.82
C ILE A 187 -5.86 -0.86 -6.13
N LEU A 188 -7.11 -0.64 -6.49
CA LEU A 188 -8.27 -1.38 -6.01
C LEU A 188 -8.79 -2.30 -7.12
N LEU A 189 -9.03 -3.55 -6.79
CA LEU A 189 -9.72 -4.51 -7.66
C LEU A 189 -11.08 -4.84 -7.07
N TYR A 190 -12.05 -5.15 -7.92
CA TYR A 190 -13.29 -5.74 -7.45
C TYR A 190 -13.08 -7.21 -7.12
N ASN A 191 -13.40 -7.59 -5.89
CA ASN A 191 -13.37 -8.98 -5.46
C ASN A 191 -14.78 -9.58 -5.56
N PRO A 192 -15.04 -10.48 -6.53
CA PRO A 192 -16.38 -11.06 -6.73
C PRO A 192 -16.78 -12.05 -5.63
N VAL A 193 -15.82 -12.62 -4.89
CA VAL A 193 -16.10 -13.55 -3.79
C VAL A 193 -16.68 -12.80 -2.58
N LEU A 194 -16.15 -11.61 -2.31
CA LEU A 194 -16.53 -10.78 -1.17
C LEU A 194 -17.51 -9.66 -1.54
N ASP A 195 -17.83 -9.50 -2.83
CA ASP A 195 -18.61 -8.38 -3.37
C ASP A 195 -18.13 -7.01 -2.88
N SER A 196 -16.82 -6.78 -2.89
CA SER A 196 -16.21 -5.58 -2.30
C SER A 196 -15.00 -5.08 -3.08
N SER A 197 -14.56 -3.85 -2.78
CA SER A 197 -13.26 -3.36 -3.19
C SER A 197 -12.14 -4.13 -2.46
N PHE A 198 -11.04 -4.34 -3.15
CA PHE A 198 -9.89 -5.09 -2.67
C PHE A 198 -8.61 -4.36 -3.04
N GLU A 199 -7.96 -3.73 -2.07
CA GLU A 199 -6.69 -3.04 -2.27
C GLU A 199 -5.55 -4.06 -2.41
N ILE A 200 -4.84 -4.01 -3.53
CA ILE A 200 -3.67 -4.85 -3.76
C ILE A 200 -2.35 -4.10 -3.63
N SER A 201 -2.35 -2.79 -3.79
CA SER A 201 -1.14 -1.98 -3.75
C SER A 201 -1.45 -0.54 -3.37
N SER A 202 -0.67 -0.01 -2.42
CA SER A 202 -0.55 1.42 -2.19
C SER A 202 0.77 1.91 -2.78
N MET A 203 0.75 3.01 -3.55
CA MET A 203 1.93 3.50 -4.26
C MET A 203 1.84 5.00 -4.55
N GLY A 204 3.00 5.61 -4.81
CA GLY A 204 3.04 7.01 -5.19
C GLY A 204 4.41 7.49 -5.65
N ILE A 205 4.42 8.66 -6.28
CA ILE A 205 5.63 9.45 -6.41
C ILE A 205 5.92 10.00 -5.01
N ARG A 206 7.15 9.79 -4.55
CA ARG A 206 7.53 10.16 -3.20
C ARG A 206 7.63 11.67 -3.04
N VAL A 207 7.45 12.15 -1.81
CA VAL A 207 7.60 13.57 -1.49
C VAL A 207 8.93 14.12 -1.99
N ASP A 208 8.90 15.33 -2.55
CA ASP A 208 10.08 16.19 -2.65
C ASP A 208 10.13 17.12 -1.44
N GLU A 209 11.06 18.05 -1.45
CA GLU A 209 11.30 18.98 -0.35
C GLU A 209 10.03 19.82 -0.04
N ALA A 210 9.35 20.30 -1.08
CA ALA A 210 8.16 21.14 -0.94
C ALA A 210 6.93 20.34 -0.45
N ALA A 211 6.70 19.14 -1.00
CA ALA A 211 5.61 18.27 -0.58
C ALA A 211 5.80 17.81 0.86
N MET A 212 7.04 17.43 1.26
CA MET A 212 7.32 17.07 2.65
C MET A 212 7.10 18.24 3.60
N ASP A 213 7.56 19.45 3.22
CA ASP A 213 7.37 20.65 4.05
C ASP A 213 5.87 20.89 4.30
N TYR A 214 5.08 20.87 3.25
CA TYR A 214 3.63 21.02 3.33
C TYR A 214 2.97 19.95 4.22
N GLN A 215 3.27 18.68 3.95
CA GLN A 215 2.60 17.54 4.59
C GLN A 215 2.95 17.41 6.07
N LEU A 216 4.20 17.67 6.47
CA LEU A 216 4.60 17.70 7.88
C LEU A 216 3.86 18.81 8.65
N ASN A 217 3.70 19.99 8.03
CA ASN A 217 2.92 21.08 8.61
C ASN A 217 1.44 20.71 8.74
N ALA A 218 0.85 20.16 7.67
CA ALA A 218 -0.57 19.78 7.63
C ALA A 218 -0.93 18.73 8.69
N ARG A 219 0.01 17.82 9.03
CA ARG A 219 -0.17 16.80 10.07
C ARG A 219 0.36 17.18 11.45
N GLY A 220 0.97 18.35 11.61
CA GLY A 220 1.56 18.78 12.86
C GLY A 220 2.77 17.95 13.31
N CYS A 221 3.46 17.32 12.37
CA CYS A 221 4.61 16.43 12.61
C CYS A 221 5.96 17.13 12.36
N ASN A 222 6.08 18.40 12.69
CA ASN A 222 7.28 19.20 12.42
C ASN A 222 8.53 18.76 13.20
N ASP A 223 8.36 18.07 14.31
CA ASP A 223 9.42 17.42 15.08
C ASP A 223 10.22 16.41 14.24
N ARG A 224 9.59 15.77 13.25
CA ARG A 224 10.26 14.82 12.35
C ARG A 224 11.33 15.45 11.46
N ARG A 225 11.30 16.77 11.25
CA ARG A 225 12.33 17.51 10.48
C ARG A 225 13.73 17.31 11.04
N GLU A 226 13.84 17.05 12.35
CA GLU A 226 15.10 16.83 13.04
C GLU A 226 15.69 15.41 12.84
N LEU A 227 14.90 14.48 12.31
CA LEU A 227 15.34 13.10 12.07
C LEU A 227 16.31 13.02 10.87
N PRO A 228 17.30 12.13 10.90
CA PRO A 228 18.32 12.05 9.86
C PRO A 228 17.78 11.90 8.44
N PHE A 229 16.81 11.02 8.21
CA PHE A 229 16.20 10.82 6.89
C PHE A 229 15.51 12.10 6.38
N HIS A 230 14.76 12.77 7.25
CA HIS A 230 14.00 13.97 6.89
C HIS A 230 14.92 15.15 6.56
N LYS A 231 16.01 15.32 7.33
CA LYS A 231 17.05 16.32 7.04
C LYS A 231 17.66 16.11 5.65
N MET A 232 18.03 14.86 5.33
CA MET A 232 18.61 14.55 4.02
C MET A 232 17.63 14.88 2.89
N LEU A 233 16.34 14.58 3.07
CA LEU A 233 15.31 14.86 2.08
C LEU A 233 15.10 16.38 1.90
N LEU A 234 14.89 17.11 2.98
CA LEU A 234 14.67 18.55 2.96
C LEU A 234 15.89 19.33 2.42
N ASN A 235 17.09 18.77 2.54
CA ASN A 235 18.31 19.33 1.94
C ASN A 235 18.48 18.94 0.45
N GLY A 236 17.55 18.22 -0.17
CA GLY A 236 17.66 17.78 -1.57
C GLY A 236 18.73 16.71 -1.80
N GLU A 237 19.14 15.99 -0.76
CA GLU A 237 20.21 14.98 -0.83
C GLU A 237 19.73 13.62 -1.33
N LEU A 238 18.41 13.33 -1.33
CA LEU A 238 17.84 12.07 -1.75
C LEU A 238 17.33 12.12 -3.20
N PRO A 239 17.42 11.03 -3.96
CA PRO A 239 16.88 10.99 -5.32
C PRO A 239 15.36 11.17 -5.31
N LEU A 240 14.79 11.70 -6.38
CA LEU A 240 13.36 11.64 -6.64
C LEU A 240 13.00 10.21 -7.01
N THR A 241 11.91 9.69 -6.44
CA THR A 241 11.52 8.30 -6.61
C THR A 241 10.02 8.13 -6.74
N ILE A 242 9.63 7.01 -7.34
CA ILE A 242 8.29 6.42 -7.29
C ILE A 242 8.41 5.03 -6.68
N GLY A 243 7.45 4.64 -5.87
CA GLY A 243 7.48 3.32 -5.25
C GLY A 243 6.14 2.90 -4.68
N GLY A 244 6.08 1.68 -4.19
CA GLY A 244 4.88 1.10 -3.61
C GLY A 244 5.15 -0.29 -3.05
N GLY A 245 4.12 -0.87 -2.45
CA GLY A 245 4.09 -2.25 -2.01
C GLY A 245 2.95 -3.01 -2.67
N ILE A 246 3.20 -4.22 -3.13
CA ILE A 246 2.18 -5.14 -3.63
C ILE A 246 2.03 -6.25 -2.59
N GLY A 247 0.84 -6.38 -1.99
CA GLY A 247 0.55 -7.42 -1.00
C GLY A 247 0.60 -8.82 -1.63
N GLN A 248 1.56 -9.65 -1.24
CA GLN A 248 1.74 -11.00 -1.81
C GLN A 248 0.54 -11.89 -1.48
N SER A 249 0.18 -11.99 -0.21
CA SER A 249 -0.98 -12.78 0.23
C SER A 249 -2.29 -12.26 -0.36
N ARG A 250 -2.47 -10.95 -0.42
CA ARG A 250 -3.67 -10.36 -1.08
C ARG A 250 -3.73 -10.69 -2.56
N LEU A 251 -2.60 -10.65 -3.27
CA LEU A 251 -2.57 -11.03 -4.68
C LEU A 251 -2.89 -12.52 -4.88
N CYS A 252 -2.32 -13.40 -4.04
CA CYS A 252 -2.68 -14.82 -4.04
C CYS A 252 -4.18 -15.01 -3.78
N MET A 253 -4.73 -14.35 -2.76
CA MET A 253 -6.12 -14.45 -2.38
C MET A 253 -7.08 -14.14 -3.55
N ILE A 254 -6.87 -13.03 -4.27
CA ILE A 254 -7.74 -12.65 -5.37
C ILE A 254 -7.58 -13.58 -6.59
N MET A 255 -6.35 -14.01 -6.90
CA MET A 255 -6.08 -14.89 -8.05
C MET A 255 -6.62 -16.31 -7.86
N ILE A 256 -6.58 -16.81 -6.63
CA ILE A 256 -7.10 -18.16 -6.28
C ILE A 256 -8.61 -18.11 -6.03
N GLY A 257 -9.15 -16.96 -5.66
CA GLY A 257 -10.57 -16.78 -5.37
C GLY A 257 -10.96 -17.26 -3.97
N THR A 258 -10.10 -17.02 -2.98
CA THR A 258 -10.38 -17.37 -1.56
C THR A 258 -11.13 -16.23 -0.87
N CYS A 259 -11.83 -16.52 0.22
CA CYS A 259 -12.62 -15.55 0.97
C CYS A 259 -11.94 -15.02 2.23
N HIS A 260 -10.82 -15.63 2.64
CA HIS A 260 -10.09 -15.25 3.82
C HIS A 260 -8.57 -15.31 3.58
N ILE A 261 -7.84 -14.28 4.05
CA ILE A 261 -6.38 -14.21 3.89
C ILE A 261 -5.66 -15.38 4.58
N GLY A 262 -6.23 -15.95 5.63
CA GLY A 262 -5.71 -17.13 6.30
C GLY A 262 -5.68 -18.41 5.46
N GLU A 263 -6.35 -18.44 4.30
CA GLU A 263 -6.27 -19.55 3.36
C GLU A 263 -4.96 -19.54 2.53
N VAL A 264 -4.31 -18.39 2.46
CA VAL A 264 -3.08 -18.17 1.67
C VAL A 264 -1.89 -17.72 2.52
N GLN A 265 -2.08 -17.47 3.81
CA GLN A 265 -1.07 -16.93 4.71
C GLN A 265 -1.13 -17.59 6.08
N ALA A 266 0.04 -17.96 6.61
CA ALA A 266 0.16 -18.35 8.02
C ALA A 266 0.30 -17.12 8.91
N SER A 267 -0.56 -16.98 9.91
CA SER A 267 -0.56 -15.86 10.85
C SER A 267 -1.08 -16.30 12.24
N LEU A 268 -1.29 -15.32 13.12
CA LEU A 268 -1.95 -15.52 14.42
C LEU A 268 -3.39 -15.02 14.30
N TRP A 269 -4.32 -15.85 14.71
CA TRP A 269 -5.75 -15.58 14.63
C TRP A 269 -6.38 -15.71 16.01
N ASP A 270 -7.47 -15.02 16.26
CA ASP A 270 -8.33 -15.26 17.39
C ASP A 270 -9.13 -16.57 17.19
N LYS A 271 -9.73 -17.06 18.28
CA LYS A 271 -10.44 -18.36 18.25
C LYS A 271 -11.66 -18.39 17.34
N GLU A 272 -12.32 -17.24 17.15
CA GLU A 272 -13.50 -17.15 16.29
C GLU A 272 -13.09 -17.23 14.81
N THR A 273 -12.02 -16.54 14.45
CA THR A 273 -11.41 -16.60 13.13
C THR A 273 -10.86 -18.01 12.83
N GLU A 274 -10.17 -18.66 13.79
CA GLU A 274 -9.69 -20.04 13.62
C GLU A 274 -10.83 -21.01 13.32
N LEU A 275 -11.95 -20.91 14.05
CA LEU A 275 -13.13 -21.75 13.82
C LEU A 275 -13.75 -21.48 12.44
N SER A 276 -13.81 -20.21 12.01
CA SER A 276 -14.30 -19.85 10.68
C SER A 276 -13.41 -20.44 9.58
N LEU A 277 -12.09 -20.35 9.71
CA LEU A 277 -11.13 -20.93 8.77
C LEU A 277 -11.23 -22.47 8.68
N ILE A 278 -11.47 -23.14 9.79
CA ILE A 278 -11.69 -24.60 9.80
C ILE A 278 -12.94 -24.95 8.99
N HIS A 279 -14.03 -24.19 9.13
CA HIS A 279 -15.26 -24.43 8.37
C HIS A 279 -15.12 -24.13 6.87
N ILE A 280 -14.31 -23.12 6.50
CA ILE A 280 -14.03 -22.78 5.10
C ILE A 280 -13.17 -23.87 4.43
N SER A 281 -12.20 -24.41 5.16
CA SER A 281 -11.24 -25.41 4.64
C SER A 281 -11.69 -26.86 4.78
N GLU A 282 -12.75 -27.14 5.54
CA GLU A 282 -13.32 -28.50 5.56
C GLU A 282 -14.05 -28.79 4.23
N PRO A 283 -13.61 -29.82 3.47
CA PRO A 283 -14.39 -30.24 2.32
C PRO A 283 -15.77 -30.67 2.83
N THR A 284 -16.82 -30.07 2.30
CA THR A 284 -18.20 -30.55 2.51
C THR A 284 -18.21 -32.03 2.21
N ARG A 285 -18.26 -32.85 3.27
CA ARG A 285 -18.47 -34.30 3.11
C ARG A 285 -19.82 -34.49 2.38
N PRO A 286 -19.84 -35.25 1.28
CA PRO A 286 -21.09 -35.57 0.59
C PRO A 286 -22.03 -36.39 1.48
#